data_bbe278319a6cf57e55b3bccdb8e82db0
#
_entry.id   bbe278319a6cf57e55b3bccdb8e82db0
#
_cell.length_a   1.000
_cell.length_b   1.000
_cell.length_c   1.000
_cell.angle_alpha   90.00
_cell.angle_beta   90.00
_cell.angle_gamma   90.00
#
_symmetry.space_group_name_H-M   'P 1'
#
loop_
_entity.id
_entity.type
_entity.pdbx_description
1 polymer ?
#
loop_
_entity_poly.entity_id
_entity_poly.type
_entity_poly.pdbx_seq_one_letter_code
_entity_poly.pdbx_strand_id
1 'polypeptide(L)'
;MQMKGLVIVIGNILVAHGMRKGQQNEALEEFITTLLKDEDYHYELAFLESDTQNLELTMEKMIKQGVTRFRIVPLLIFRAMHYIGDIPEILKSMKEKYPHINSEMSEPLGTHPYMKDLVERRMADVDLPANANVATVIIANGNVIRLYTKS
;
A
#
# COMPACT_ATOMS: atom_id res chain seq x y z
N MET A 1 25.82 -1.19 35.88
CA MET A 1 24.71 -0.55 35.19
C MET A 1 24.53 -1.30 33.85
N GLN A 2 23.64 -2.27 33.80
CA GLN A 2 23.36 -2.98 32.56
C GLN A 2 22.58 -2.01 31.66
N MET A 3 23.18 -1.59 30.54
CA MET A 3 22.44 -0.96 29.44
C MET A 3 21.48 -2.02 28.90
N LYS A 4 20.18 -1.90 29.26
CA LYS A 4 19.12 -2.62 28.56
C LYS A 4 19.20 -2.16 27.11
N GLY A 5 19.68 -3.03 26.22
CA GLY A 5 19.68 -2.77 24.79
C GLY A 5 18.26 -2.37 24.38
N LEU A 6 18.15 -1.26 23.66
CA LEU A 6 16.87 -0.80 23.14
C LEU A 6 16.33 -1.89 22.20
N VAL A 7 15.31 -2.61 22.64
CA VAL A 7 14.66 -3.61 21.78
C VAL A 7 13.87 -2.84 20.73
N ILE A 8 14.33 -2.88 19.49
CA ILE A 8 13.62 -2.27 18.35
C ILE A 8 12.55 -3.28 17.92
N VAL A 9 11.29 -2.91 18.13
CA VAL A 9 10.14 -3.68 17.63
C VAL A 9 9.66 -3.03 16.34
N ILE A 10 9.70 -3.81 15.25
CA ILE A 10 9.31 -3.34 13.91
C ILE A 10 7.88 -3.73 13.64
N GLY A 11 7.07 -2.74 13.24
CA GLY A 11 5.69 -2.92 12.76
C GLY A 11 5.58 -2.66 11.26
N ASN A 12 4.94 -3.56 10.52
CA ASN A 12 4.67 -3.37 9.11
C ASN A 12 3.21 -2.95 8.94
N ILE A 13 2.95 -1.88 8.21
CA ILE A 13 1.60 -1.42 7.90
C ILE A 13 1.43 -1.34 6.40
N LEU A 14 0.46 -2.07 5.88
CA LEU A 14 0.00 -1.95 4.50
C LEU A 14 -1.11 -0.89 4.46
N VAL A 15 -0.92 0.16 3.67
CA VAL A 15 -1.85 1.30 3.63
C VAL A 15 -2.57 1.31 2.29
N ALA A 16 -3.87 1.08 2.32
CA ALA A 16 -4.75 1.18 1.16
C ALA A 16 -5.60 2.45 1.22
N HIS A 17 -6.14 2.87 0.07
CA HIS A 17 -7.08 3.97 0.02
C HIS A 17 -8.31 3.66 0.88
N GLY A 18 -8.93 2.51 0.62
CA GLY A 18 -10.12 2.07 1.34
C GLY A 18 -11.34 2.94 1.07
N MET A 19 -12.35 2.70 1.90
CA MET A 19 -13.59 3.49 1.94
C MET A 19 -13.93 3.79 3.39
N ARG A 20 -14.66 4.89 3.61
CA ARG A 20 -15.12 5.29 4.95
C ARG A 20 -15.98 4.21 5.60
N LYS A 21 -16.89 3.61 4.84
CA LYS A 21 -17.75 2.49 5.22
C LYS A 21 -17.99 1.57 4.03
N GLY A 22 -18.05 0.26 4.24
CA GLY A 22 -18.49 -0.69 3.21
C GLY A 22 -17.70 -1.99 3.17
N GLN A 23 -18.27 -2.97 2.47
CA GLN A 23 -17.73 -4.32 2.30
C GLN A 23 -16.42 -4.38 1.50
N GLN A 24 -16.06 -3.30 0.81
CA GLN A 24 -14.85 -3.30 -0.02
C GLN A 24 -13.56 -3.32 0.82
N ASN A 25 -13.56 -2.73 2.02
CA ASN A 25 -12.42 -2.84 2.93
C ASN A 25 -12.26 -4.29 3.41
N GLU A 26 -13.36 -4.95 3.75
CA GLU A 26 -13.37 -6.36 4.17
C GLU A 26 -12.87 -7.28 3.06
N ALA A 27 -13.32 -7.06 1.82
CA ALA A 27 -12.87 -7.84 0.67
C ALA A 27 -11.37 -7.67 0.38
N LEU A 28 -10.84 -6.46 0.53
CA LEU A 28 -9.41 -6.21 0.39
C LEU A 28 -8.62 -6.85 1.54
N GLU A 29 -9.12 -6.77 2.76
CA GLU A 29 -8.50 -7.41 3.93
C GLU A 29 -8.44 -8.94 3.77
N GLU A 30 -9.53 -9.57 3.33
CA GLU A 30 -9.57 -11.00 3.03
C GLU A 30 -8.59 -11.37 1.93
N PHE A 31 -8.54 -10.58 0.85
CA PHE A 31 -7.59 -10.80 -0.25
C PHE A 31 -6.15 -10.73 0.23
N ILE A 32 -5.76 -9.68 0.97
CA ILE A 32 -4.40 -9.51 1.50
C ILE A 32 -4.05 -10.62 2.49
N THR A 33 -4.98 -10.97 3.39
CA THR A 33 -4.78 -12.07 4.34
C THR A 33 -4.53 -13.39 3.61
N THR A 34 -5.27 -13.66 2.56
CA THR A 34 -5.09 -14.87 1.74
C THR A 34 -3.76 -14.84 0.99
N LEU A 35 -3.38 -13.69 0.43
CA LEU A 35 -2.15 -13.52 -0.33
C LEU A 35 -0.91 -13.73 0.54
N LEU A 36 -0.94 -13.26 1.77
CA LEU A 36 0.21 -13.26 2.69
C LEU A 36 0.14 -14.35 3.77
N LYS A 37 -0.80 -15.30 3.66
CA LYS A 37 -1.03 -16.33 4.70
C LYS A 37 0.18 -17.21 5.02
N ASP A 38 1.06 -17.42 4.04
CA ASP A 38 2.25 -18.28 4.16
C ASP A 38 3.53 -17.48 4.48
N GLU A 39 3.40 -16.15 4.66
CA GLU A 39 4.51 -15.28 4.98
C GLU A 39 4.72 -15.18 6.49
N ASP A 40 5.98 -15.26 6.91
CA ASP A 40 6.38 -15.27 8.33
C ASP A 40 6.66 -13.86 8.90
N TYR A 41 5.89 -12.87 8.47
CA TYR A 41 5.97 -11.53 9.06
C TYR A 41 4.60 -10.99 9.43
N HIS A 42 4.56 -10.32 10.58
CA HIS A 42 3.34 -9.66 11.03
C HIS A 42 3.15 -8.32 10.33
N TYR A 43 1.94 -8.07 9.87
CA TYR A 43 1.52 -6.79 9.31
C TYR A 43 0.13 -6.39 9.83
N GLU A 44 -0.14 -5.11 9.82
CA GLU A 44 -1.48 -4.54 10.00
C GLU A 44 -1.92 -3.85 8.72
N LEU A 45 -3.22 -3.82 8.47
CA LEU A 45 -3.80 -3.13 7.34
C LEU A 45 -4.47 -1.84 7.81
N ALA A 46 -4.21 -0.74 7.10
CA ALA A 46 -4.84 0.55 7.35
C ALA A 46 -5.49 1.09 6.07
N PHE A 47 -6.60 1.79 6.24
CA PHE A 47 -7.35 2.40 5.15
C PHE A 47 -7.43 3.91 5.36
N LEU A 48 -6.92 4.72 4.42
CA LEU A 48 -6.86 6.18 4.56
C LEU A 48 -8.23 6.82 4.80
N GLU A 49 -9.26 6.27 4.17
CA GLU A 49 -10.63 6.80 4.27
C GLU A 49 -11.47 6.18 5.42
N SER A 50 -10.90 5.25 6.20
CA SER A 50 -11.64 4.59 7.28
C SER A 50 -11.71 5.44 8.54
N ASP A 51 -12.89 5.50 9.15
CA ASP A 51 -13.08 6.17 10.45
C ASP A 51 -12.57 5.32 11.62
N THR A 52 -12.42 4.00 11.43
CA THR A 52 -12.11 3.04 12.52
C THR A 52 -10.80 2.30 12.37
N GLN A 53 -10.24 2.26 11.17
CA GLN A 53 -9.01 1.52 10.83
C GLN A 53 -8.10 2.36 9.93
N ASN A 54 -7.97 3.65 10.24
CA ASN A 54 -7.05 4.53 9.53
C ASN A 54 -5.60 4.36 10.00
N LEU A 55 -4.68 5.02 9.31
CA LEU A 55 -3.25 4.88 9.57
C LEU A 55 -2.86 5.33 10.99
N GLU A 56 -3.41 6.44 11.47
CA GLU A 56 -3.13 6.96 12.81
C GLU A 56 -3.55 5.98 13.90
N LEU A 57 -4.79 5.50 13.85
CA LEU A 57 -5.33 4.54 14.81
C LEU A 57 -4.56 3.21 14.79
N THR A 58 -4.16 2.76 13.61
CA THR A 58 -3.37 1.54 13.46
C THR A 58 -1.99 1.70 14.08
N MET A 59 -1.31 2.82 13.83
CA MET A 59 -0.02 3.13 14.45
C MET A 59 -0.15 3.25 15.97
N GLU A 60 -1.17 3.92 16.49
CA GLU A 60 -1.39 4.05 17.93
C GLU A 60 -1.62 2.70 18.62
N LYS A 61 -2.40 1.81 17.99
CA LYS A 61 -2.57 0.44 18.47
C LYS A 61 -1.23 -0.27 18.60
N MET A 62 -0.39 -0.17 17.57
CA MET A 62 0.91 -0.85 17.54
C MET A 62 1.92 -0.21 18.50
N ILE A 63 1.89 1.12 18.71
CA ILE A 63 2.71 1.81 19.71
C ILE A 63 2.38 1.31 21.11
N LYS A 64 1.10 1.10 21.43
CA LYS A 64 0.68 0.51 22.70
C LYS A 64 1.19 -0.93 22.89
N GLN A 65 1.47 -1.64 21.80
CA GLN A 65 2.08 -2.97 21.79
C GLN A 65 3.62 -2.94 21.84
N GLY A 66 4.21 -1.74 21.91
CA GLY A 66 5.67 -1.58 22.02
C GLY A 66 6.40 -1.38 20.70
N VAL A 67 5.70 -1.20 19.58
CA VAL A 67 6.32 -0.91 18.28
C VAL A 67 6.95 0.47 18.32
N THR A 68 8.22 0.56 17.89
CA THR A 68 9.00 1.80 17.86
C THR A 68 9.49 2.16 16.45
N ARG A 69 9.45 1.23 15.53
CA ARG A 69 9.85 1.46 14.13
C ARG A 69 8.80 0.91 13.18
N PHE A 70 8.34 1.76 12.28
CA PHE A 70 7.28 1.42 11.32
C PHE A 70 7.82 1.33 9.89
N ARG A 71 7.41 0.30 9.17
CA ARG A 71 7.52 0.20 7.72
C ARG A 71 6.13 0.40 7.12
N ILE A 72 5.98 1.46 6.35
CA ILE A 72 4.71 1.81 5.70
C ILE A 72 4.80 1.43 4.24
N VAL A 73 3.91 0.56 3.79
CA VAL A 73 3.84 0.09 2.40
C VAL A 73 2.52 0.56 1.78
N PRO A 74 2.53 1.60 0.95
CA PRO A 74 1.33 2.06 0.28
C PRO A 74 0.88 1.08 -0.81
N LEU A 75 -0.31 0.50 -0.63
CA LEU A 75 -1.00 -0.31 -1.64
C LEU A 75 -1.68 0.59 -2.68
N LEU A 76 -0.91 1.55 -3.18
CA LEU A 76 -1.33 2.52 -4.18
C LEU A 76 -0.63 2.23 -5.50
N ILE A 77 -1.32 2.47 -6.60
CA ILE A 77 -0.74 2.22 -7.94
C ILE A 77 0.24 3.33 -8.31
N PHE A 78 -0.09 4.59 -8.02
CA PHE A 78 0.73 5.74 -8.42
C PHE A 78 0.96 6.73 -7.27
N ARG A 79 1.96 7.59 -7.45
CA ARG A 79 2.21 8.75 -6.59
C ARG A 79 1.11 9.80 -6.84
N ALA A 80 0.00 9.68 -6.13
CA ALA A 80 -1.08 10.65 -6.11
C ALA A 80 -1.06 11.44 -4.79
N MET A 81 -2.04 12.30 -4.57
CA MET A 81 -2.11 13.17 -3.38
C MET A 81 -1.99 12.41 -2.07
N HIS A 82 -2.60 11.24 -1.96
CA HIS A 82 -2.49 10.40 -0.74
C HIS A 82 -1.05 9.98 -0.44
N TYR A 83 -0.25 9.69 -1.47
CA TYR A 83 1.15 9.32 -1.31
C TYR A 83 2.05 10.52 -1.01
N ILE A 84 1.85 11.64 -1.70
CA ILE A 84 2.73 12.81 -1.61
C ILE A 84 2.39 13.69 -0.39
N GLY A 85 1.11 13.77 -0.03
CA GLY A 85 0.57 14.63 1.01
C GLY A 85 0.09 13.88 2.23
N ASP A 86 -0.99 13.13 2.12
CA ASP A 86 -1.73 12.63 3.29
C ASP A 86 -0.90 11.68 4.17
N ILE A 87 -0.26 10.66 3.58
CA ILE A 87 0.55 9.73 4.38
C ILE A 87 1.73 10.42 5.04
N PRO A 88 2.57 11.21 4.33
CA PRO A 88 3.67 11.94 4.96
C PRO A 88 3.22 12.90 6.07
N GLU A 89 2.08 13.57 5.91
CA GLU A 89 1.54 14.47 6.92
C GLU A 89 1.12 13.72 8.18
N ILE A 90 0.45 12.58 8.02
CA ILE A 90 0.11 11.67 9.14
C ILE A 90 1.39 11.20 9.85
N LEU A 91 2.40 10.73 9.11
CA LEU A 91 3.64 10.25 9.71
C LEU A 91 4.39 11.35 10.48
N LYS A 92 4.36 12.60 9.97
CA LYS A 92 4.92 13.76 10.65
C LYS A 92 4.17 14.05 11.95
N SER A 93 2.84 14.10 11.90
CA SER A 93 1.99 14.30 13.08
C SER A 93 2.22 13.21 14.13
N MET A 94 2.33 11.96 13.72
CA MET A 94 2.63 10.83 14.60
C MET A 94 4.01 10.96 15.24
N LYS A 95 5.02 11.43 14.52
CA LYS A 95 6.37 11.67 15.05
C LYS A 95 6.38 12.80 16.07
N GLU A 96 5.61 13.85 15.85
CA GLU A 96 5.45 14.95 16.79
C GLU A 96 4.76 14.49 18.10
N LYS A 97 3.71 13.68 17.97
CA LYS A 97 2.98 13.11 19.12
C LYS A 97 3.76 12.05 19.88
N TYR A 98 4.54 11.25 19.17
CA TYR A 98 5.35 10.15 19.72
C TYR A 98 6.82 10.28 19.28
N PRO A 99 7.63 11.14 19.92
CA PRO A 99 9.00 11.44 19.47
C PRO A 99 9.94 10.23 19.39
N HIS A 100 9.64 9.17 20.12
CA HIS A 100 10.46 7.94 20.20
C HIS A 100 10.27 6.98 19.01
N ILE A 101 9.22 7.17 18.19
CA ILE A 101 8.99 6.29 17.03
C ILE A 101 9.75 6.79 15.80
N ASN A 102 10.02 5.88 14.86
CA ASN A 102 10.49 6.18 13.52
C ASN A 102 9.64 5.45 12.48
N SER A 103 9.42 6.08 11.35
CA SER A 103 8.67 5.50 10.23
C SER A 103 9.41 5.69 8.92
N GLU A 104 9.38 4.66 8.10
CA GLU A 104 9.91 4.66 6.73
C GLU A 104 8.78 4.23 5.79
N MET A 105 8.63 4.93 4.67
CA MET A 105 7.60 4.65 3.67
C MET A 105 8.26 4.17 2.37
N SER A 106 7.78 3.06 1.83
CA SER A 106 8.22 2.56 0.52
C SER A 106 7.60 3.35 -0.63
N GLU A 107 8.14 3.15 -1.83
CA GLU A 107 7.47 3.58 -3.05
C GLU A 107 6.12 2.85 -3.23
N PRO A 108 5.15 3.45 -3.96
CA PRO A 108 3.89 2.79 -4.25
C PRO A 108 4.08 1.58 -5.17
N LEU A 109 3.18 0.59 -5.08
CA LEU A 109 3.30 -0.67 -5.81
C LEU A 109 3.39 -0.48 -7.33
N GLY A 110 2.67 0.49 -7.88
CA GLY A 110 2.62 0.70 -9.33
C GLY A 110 3.93 1.18 -9.95
N THR A 111 4.89 1.61 -9.16
CA THR A 111 6.23 1.99 -9.64
C THR A 111 7.22 0.83 -9.62
N HIS A 112 6.81 -0.35 -9.12
CA HIS A 112 7.68 -1.52 -9.07
C HIS A 112 7.91 -2.12 -10.47
N PRO A 113 9.13 -2.53 -10.83
CA PRO A 113 9.43 -3.12 -12.15
C PRO A 113 8.54 -4.30 -12.53
N TYR A 114 8.10 -5.13 -11.58
CA TYR A 114 7.19 -6.26 -11.80
C TYR A 114 5.79 -5.86 -12.32
N MET A 115 5.43 -4.58 -12.25
CA MET A 115 4.18 -4.10 -12.86
C MET A 115 4.14 -4.31 -14.36
N LYS A 116 5.29 -4.23 -15.05
CA LYS A 116 5.38 -4.54 -16.48
C LYS A 116 4.96 -5.99 -16.74
N ASP A 117 5.53 -6.93 -15.99
CA ASP A 117 5.24 -8.36 -16.15
C ASP A 117 3.76 -8.66 -15.83
N LEU A 118 3.19 -8.00 -14.82
CA LEU A 118 1.78 -8.12 -14.48
C LEU A 118 0.88 -7.63 -15.62
N VAL A 119 1.19 -6.48 -16.20
CA VAL A 119 0.44 -5.93 -17.34
C VAL A 119 0.52 -6.87 -18.54
N GLU A 120 1.71 -7.37 -18.87
CA GLU A 120 1.90 -8.31 -19.99
C GLU A 120 1.10 -9.61 -19.79
N ARG A 121 1.10 -10.17 -18.58
CA ARG A 121 0.28 -11.34 -18.25
C ARG A 121 -1.21 -11.07 -18.39
N ARG A 122 -1.70 -9.92 -17.90
CA ARG A 122 -3.10 -9.53 -18.04
C ARG A 122 -3.52 -9.31 -19.50
N MET A 123 -2.61 -8.79 -20.33
CA MET A 123 -2.84 -8.68 -21.77
C MET A 123 -2.96 -10.06 -22.42
N ALA A 124 -2.15 -11.03 -21.99
CA ALA A 124 -2.23 -12.41 -22.48
C ALA A 124 -3.48 -13.17 -22.03
N ASP A 125 -4.11 -12.76 -20.91
CA ASP A 125 -5.38 -13.35 -20.43
C ASP A 125 -6.58 -12.99 -21.34
N VAL A 126 -6.42 -11.98 -22.22
CA VAL A 126 -7.46 -11.59 -23.18
C VAL A 126 -7.34 -12.44 -24.44
N ASP A 127 -8.30 -13.30 -24.67
CA ASP A 127 -8.35 -14.15 -25.86
C ASP A 127 -8.70 -13.32 -27.11
N LEU A 128 -7.81 -13.30 -28.07
CA LEU A 128 -7.93 -12.53 -29.31
C LEU A 128 -7.75 -13.44 -30.52
N PRO A 129 -8.50 -13.24 -31.63
CA PRO A 129 -8.31 -14.00 -32.86
C PRO A 129 -6.87 -13.87 -33.37
N ALA A 130 -6.29 -14.96 -33.86
CA ALA A 130 -4.89 -15.02 -34.32
C ALA A 130 -4.51 -13.98 -35.40
N ASN A 131 -5.50 -13.48 -36.15
CA ASN A 131 -5.32 -12.51 -37.22
C ASN A 131 -5.83 -11.11 -36.88
N ALA A 132 -6.07 -10.81 -35.61
CA ALA A 132 -6.57 -9.50 -35.21
C ALA A 132 -5.45 -8.42 -35.26
N ASN A 133 -5.76 -7.29 -35.85
CA ASN A 133 -4.98 -6.07 -35.65
C ASN A 133 -5.29 -5.56 -34.23
N VAL A 134 -4.30 -5.62 -33.33
CA VAL A 134 -4.51 -5.33 -31.92
C VAL A 134 -4.00 -3.93 -31.60
N ALA A 135 -4.89 -3.10 -31.03
CA ALA A 135 -4.50 -1.87 -30.36
C ALA A 135 -4.66 -2.08 -28.83
N THR A 136 -3.59 -1.79 -28.09
CA THR A 136 -3.62 -1.84 -26.63
C THR A 136 -3.89 -0.46 -26.05
N VAL A 137 -4.95 -0.34 -25.26
CA VAL A 137 -5.30 0.88 -24.53
C VAL A 137 -5.07 0.65 -23.04
N ILE A 138 -4.22 1.45 -22.42
CA ILE A 138 -4.02 1.45 -20.97
C ILE A 138 -4.90 2.55 -20.40
N ILE A 139 -5.87 2.15 -19.57
CA ILE A 139 -6.79 3.05 -18.89
C ILE A 139 -6.33 3.19 -17.44
N ALA A 140 -6.10 4.43 -17.01
CA ALA A 140 -5.79 4.75 -15.64
C ALA A 140 -6.75 5.82 -15.12
N ASN A 141 -6.96 5.83 -13.82
CA ASN A 141 -7.67 6.94 -13.16
C ASN A 141 -6.72 8.15 -13.13
N GLY A 142 -6.93 9.11 -14.01
CA GLY A 142 -6.06 10.27 -14.14
C GLY A 142 -6.43 11.13 -15.36
N ASN A 143 -5.69 12.20 -15.58
CA ASN A 143 -5.96 13.18 -16.63
C ASN A 143 -5.25 12.92 -17.97
N VAL A 144 -4.53 11.81 -18.13
CA VAL A 144 -3.75 11.54 -19.35
C VAL A 144 -4.03 10.13 -19.86
N ILE A 145 -4.53 10.06 -21.09
CA ILE A 145 -4.67 8.82 -21.85
C ILE A 145 -3.52 8.79 -22.88
N ARG A 146 -2.69 7.76 -22.84
CA ARG A 146 -1.70 7.49 -23.91
C ARG A 146 -2.12 6.27 -24.70
N LEU A 147 -2.26 6.44 -26.01
CA LEU A 147 -2.50 5.37 -26.95
C LEU A 147 -1.15 4.85 -27.49
N TYR A 148 -0.93 3.57 -27.42
CA TYR A 148 0.21 2.90 -28.04
C TYR A 148 -0.32 1.98 -29.13
N THR A 149 0.03 2.27 -30.38
CA THR A 149 -0.17 1.38 -31.52
C THR A 149 1.15 0.65 -31.79
N LYS A 150 1.13 -0.65 -31.82
CA LYS A 150 2.25 -1.45 -32.28
C LYS A 150 2.03 -1.73 -33.77
N SER A 151 2.85 -1.13 -34.64
CA SER A 151 2.96 -1.46 -36.06
C SER A 151 3.77 -2.74 -36.25
#